data_9d876e584b4aba9fdc9de0c83d953415
#
_entry.id   9d876e584b4aba9fdc9de0c83d953415
#
_cell.length_a   1.000
_cell.length_b   1.000
_cell.length_c   1.000
_cell.angle_alpha   90.00
_cell.angle_beta   90.00
_cell.angle_gamma   90.00
#
_symmetry.space_group_name_H-M   'P 1'
#
loop_
_entity.id
_entity.type
_entity.pdbx_description
1 polymer ?
#
loop_
_entity_poly.entity_id
_entity_poly.type
_entity_poly.pdbx_seq_one_letter_code
_entity_poly.pdbx_strand_id
1 'polypeptide(L)'
;MIRPTKRDPLGILDENLTRRTWNAYNAYINLYAEVKLPLGFKYRLNATPDLSFERNTSYENIYDFGLRNNAVSNMTEYRYQKNNFLIENLLTFDQTFGKHKISALLGYSYQNYHTRYILASGKGLPEGITEVGAATQDRMNDTWSKESALTSIISRVFYSYDNRYLITATYRRDGSSKFAKENRYGHFPSVSVGWNIAEEHFMEQSKSWMDQLKLRAGYGILGNQEIDDYMYTSVITSNINYPDGNGGLISGAFPKDFANPAIKWEETEMTNIGVDMAFMNSRLMITGDWYRKNTKD
;
A
#
# COMPACT_ATOMS: atom_id res chain seq x y z
N MET A 1 48.38 0.50 8.98
CA MET A 1 47.65 -0.78 8.89
C MET A 1 47.38 -1.28 10.31
N ILE A 2 46.19 -1.04 10.84
CA ILE A 2 45.79 -1.56 12.16
C ILE A 2 45.44 -3.04 11.92
N ARG A 3 46.27 -3.95 12.42
CA ARG A 3 45.93 -5.37 12.42
C ARG A 3 45.07 -5.65 13.66
N PRO A 4 43.78 -5.91 13.51
CA PRO A 4 42.95 -6.33 14.63
C PRO A 4 43.48 -7.63 15.19
N THR A 5 43.48 -7.76 16.51
CA THR A 5 43.92 -8.99 17.18
C THR A 5 42.98 -10.14 16.79
N LYS A 6 43.53 -11.35 16.56
CA LYS A 6 42.84 -12.57 16.11
C LYS A 6 41.57 -13.00 16.91
N ARG A 7 41.14 -12.24 17.90
CA ARG A 7 40.02 -12.57 18.80
C ARG A 7 39.07 -11.38 19.07
N ASP A 8 39.08 -10.36 18.24
CA ASP A 8 38.18 -9.24 18.46
C ASP A 8 36.83 -9.48 17.77
N PRO A 9 35.74 -9.87 18.49
CA PRO A 9 34.43 -10.05 17.91
C PRO A 9 33.80 -8.75 17.49
N LEU A 10 34.29 -7.58 17.95
CA LEU A 10 33.80 -6.26 17.63
C LEU A 10 34.49 -5.64 16.41
N GLY A 11 35.60 -6.22 15.94
CA GLY A 11 36.33 -5.72 14.78
C GLY A 11 35.49 -5.63 13.49
N ILE A 12 34.41 -6.43 13.40
CA ILE A 12 33.45 -6.33 12.28
C ILE A 12 32.65 -5.01 12.31
N LEU A 13 32.58 -4.35 13.45
CA LEU A 13 31.91 -3.04 13.61
C LEU A 13 32.80 -1.86 13.20
N ASP A 14 34.07 -2.11 12.86
CA ASP A 14 34.94 -1.06 12.31
C ASP A 14 34.41 -0.65 10.90
N GLU A 15 34.08 0.62 10.77
CA GLU A 15 33.58 1.18 9.49
C GLU A 15 34.59 1.07 8.34
N ASN A 16 35.88 0.88 8.64
CA ASN A 16 36.89 0.62 7.62
C ASN A 16 36.87 -0.83 7.13
N LEU A 17 36.28 -1.75 7.90
CA LEU A 17 36.15 -3.16 7.55
C LEU A 17 34.77 -3.46 6.97
N THR A 18 33.71 -2.92 7.58
CA THR A 18 32.36 -3.12 7.08
C THR A 18 31.59 -1.79 7.13
N ARG A 19 31.04 -1.39 6.00
CA ARG A 19 30.19 -0.19 5.91
C ARG A 19 28.90 -0.54 5.22
N ARG A 20 27.79 -0.24 5.89
CA ARG A 20 26.46 -0.30 5.29
C ARG A 20 25.82 1.07 5.39
N THR A 21 25.38 1.62 4.27
CA THR A 21 24.68 2.88 4.24
C THR A 21 23.32 2.69 3.59
N TRP A 22 22.31 3.35 4.14
CA TRP A 22 20.98 3.44 3.58
C TRP A 22 20.59 4.90 3.50
N ASN A 23 20.38 5.38 2.30
CA ASN A 23 19.89 6.72 2.04
C ASN A 23 18.55 6.62 1.32
N ALA A 24 17.53 7.28 1.83
CA ALA A 24 16.20 7.34 1.22
C ALA A 24 15.74 8.78 1.13
N TYR A 25 15.25 9.16 -0.03
CA TYR A 25 14.62 10.45 -0.30
C TYR A 25 13.19 10.18 -0.73
N ASN A 26 12.24 10.67 0.07
CA ASN A 26 10.83 10.49 -0.20
C ASN A 26 10.18 11.87 -0.41
N ALA A 27 9.39 12.01 -1.47
CA ALA A 27 8.61 13.19 -1.75
C ALA A 27 7.15 12.79 -1.97
N TYR A 28 6.29 13.15 -1.03
CA TYR A 28 4.85 13.00 -1.13
C TYR A 28 4.24 14.40 -1.30
N ILE A 29 3.66 14.64 -2.47
CA ILE A 29 3.11 15.94 -2.83
C ILE A 29 1.62 15.78 -3.12
N ASN A 30 0.77 16.54 -2.45
CA ASN A 30 -0.66 16.57 -2.74
C ASN A 30 -1.03 17.93 -3.31
N LEU A 31 -1.41 17.95 -4.58
CA LEU A 31 -1.93 19.14 -5.28
C LEU A 31 -3.42 18.95 -5.49
N TYR A 32 -4.20 20.00 -5.23
CA TYR A 32 -5.62 19.94 -5.52
C TYR A 32 -6.15 21.26 -6.08
N ALA A 33 -7.19 21.13 -6.88
CA ALA A 33 -8.03 22.24 -7.33
C ALA A 33 -9.48 21.95 -6.96
N GLU A 34 -10.16 22.94 -6.40
CA GLU A 34 -11.55 22.81 -5.96
C GLU A 34 -12.38 23.93 -6.56
N VAL A 35 -13.53 23.59 -7.12
CA VAL A 35 -14.51 24.54 -7.68
C VAL A 35 -15.85 24.30 -7.03
N LYS A 36 -16.41 25.35 -6.43
CA LYS A 36 -17.80 25.35 -5.96
C LYS A 36 -18.74 25.65 -7.13
N LEU A 37 -19.67 24.75 -7.34
CA LEU A 37 -20.67 24.84 -8.39
C LEU A 37 -22.04 25.24 -7.81
N PRO A 38 -22.99 25.71 -8.60
CA PRO A 38 -24.34 25.97 -8.15
C PRO A 38 -25.01 24.76 -7.49
N LEU A 39 -26.12 25.01 -6.78
CA LEU A 39 -26.98 23.98 -6.20
C LEU A 39 -26.34 23.07 -5.19
N GLY A 40 -25.24 23.51 -4.52
CA GLY A 40 -24.57 22.71 -3.49
C GLY A 40 -23.58 21.66 -4.02
N PHE A 41 -23.25 21.71 -5.30
CA PHE A 41 -22.20 20.88 -5.86
C PHE A 41 -20.83 21.47 -5.64
N LYS A 42 -19.84 20.59 -5.53
CA LYS A 42 -18.42 20.93 -5.45
C LYS A 42 -17.61 19.86 -6.19
N TYR A 43 -16.78 20.31 -7.12
CA TYR A 43 -15.85 19.45 -7.82
C TYR A 43 -14.45 19.66 -7.29
N ARG A 44 -13.73 18.56 -7.05
CA ARG A 44 -12.34 18.56 -6.62
C ARG A 44 -11.52 17.58 -7.45
N LEU A 45 -10.39 18.08 -7.97
CA LEU A 45 -9.36 17.31 -8.60
C LEU A 45 -8.17 17.22 -7.64
N ASN A 46 -7.73 16.03 -7.32
CA ASN A 46 -6.48 15.77 -6.58
C ASN A 46 -5.46 15.12 -7.52
N ALA A 47 -4.19 15.51 -7.38
CA ALA A 47 -3.05 14.89 -8.04
C ALA A 47 -1.94 14.69 -7.01
N THR A 48 -1.57 13.44 -6.77
CA THR A 48 -0.63 13.07 -5.71
C THR A 48 0.49 12.20 -6.27
N PRO A 49 1.61 12.80 -6.72
CA PRO A 49 2.84 12.08 -6.90
C PRO A 49 3.44 11.65 -5.56
N ASP A 50 3.88 10.39 -5.48
CA ASP A 50 4.59 9.80 -4.36
C ASP A 50 5.86 9.15 -4.90
N LEU A 51 6.99 9.81 -4.65
CA LEU A 51 8.29 9.48 -5.21
C LEU A 51 9.22 9.00 -4.10
N SER A 52 9.91 7.89 -4.34
CA SER A 52 10.92 7.37 -3.42
C SER A 52 12.17 6.96 -4.19
N PHE A 53 13.31 7.44 -3.74
CA PHE A 53 14.63 7.10 -4.25
C PHE A 53 15.47 6.56 -3.10
N GLU A 54 15.82 5.28 -3.17
CA GLU A 54 16.60 4.61 -2.14
C GLU A 54 17.93 4.13 -2.73
N ARG A 55 19.01 4.37 -1.99
CA ARG A 55 20.33 3.83 -2.28
C ARG A 55 20.84 3.10 -1.06
N ASN A 56 21.09 1.82 -1.20
CA ASN A 56 21.70 0.97 -0.18
C ASN A 56 23.07 0.52 -0.67
N THR A 57 24.10 0.71 0.14
CA THR A 57 25.42 0.20 -0.15
C THR A 57 25.89 -0.71 0.96
N SER A 58 26.56 -1.78 0.62
CA SER A 58 27.24 -2.69 1.54
C SER A 58 28.67 -2.89 1.04
N TYR A 59 29.62 -2.48 1.83
CA TYR A 59 31.05 -2.67 1.60
C TYR A 59 31.63 -3.54 2.69
N GLU A 60 32.47 -4.49 2.32
CA GLU A 60 33.21 -5.36 3.24
C GLU A 60 34.64 -5.46 2.75
N ASN A 61 35.58 -5.04 3.60
CA ASN A 61 37.00 -5.05 3.32
C ASN A 61 37.62 -6.42 3.62
N ILE A 62 38.90 -6.58 3.32
CA ILE A 62 39.70 -7.75 3.68
C ILE A 62 39.95 -7.73 5.20
N TYR A 63 39.63 -8.82 5.88
CA TYR A 63 39.96 -9.02 7.31
C TYR A 63 40.16 -10.49 7.65
N ASP A 64 40.91 -10.76 8.71
CA ASP A 64 41.11 -12.10 9.26
C ASP A 64 41.03 -12.08 10.81
N PHE A 65 39.93 -12.63 11.33
CA PHE A 65 39.67 -12.81 12.75
C PHE A 65 39.72 -14.32 13.14
N GLY A 66 40.36 -15.14 12.34
CA GLY A 66 40.47 -16.58 12.54
C GLY A 66 39.28 -17.35 11.97
N LEU A 67 38.23 -17.61 12.77
CA LEU A 67 37.04 -18.31 12.29
C LEU A 67 36.15 -17.44 11.33
N ARG A 68 36.31 -16.13 11.39
CA ARG A 68 35.66 -15.17 10.47
C ARG A 68 36.76 -14.46 9.68
N ASN A 69 36.73 -14.63 8.38
CA ASN A 69 37.64 -13.95 7.49
C ASN A 69 36.90 -13.51 6.21
N ASN A 70 37.38 -12.45 5.60
CA ASN A 70 37.06 -12.05 4.25
C ASN A 70 38.37 -11.85 3.49
N ALA A 71 38.62 -12.71 2.55
CA ALA A 71 39.90 -12.72 1.82
C ALA A 71 39.94 -11.74 0.65
N VAL A 72 38.75 -11.26 0.20
CA VAL A 72 38.61 -10.39 -0.96
C VAL A 72 37.58 -9.34 -0.64
N SER A 73 37.93 -8.07 -0.77
CA SER A 73 36.98 -6.97 -0.58
C SER A 73 35.78 -7.10 -1.51
N ASN A 74 34.58 -6.83 -1.01
CA ASN A 74 33.35 -6.87 -1.81
C ASN A 74 32.52 -5.62 -1.61
N MET A 75 31.74 -5.28 -2.62
CA MET A 75 30.80 -4.19 -2.58
C MET A 75 29.54 -4.54 -3.35
N THR A 76 28.41 -4.16 -2.76
CA THR A 76 27.08 -4.26 -3.39
C THR A 76 26.36 -2.92 -3.24
N GLU A 77 25.77 -2.46 -4.31
CA GLU A 77 24.92 -1.28 -4.32
C GLU A 77 23.54 -1.67 -4.87
N TYR A 78 22.49 -1.31 -4.13
CA TYR A 78 21.10 -1.44 -4.55
C TYR A 78 20.51 -0.04 -4.72
N ARG A 79 19.75 0.13 -5.78
CA ARG A 79 18.95 1.33 -6.00
C ARG A 79 17.51 0.94 -6.27
N TYR A 80 16.61 1.50 -5.48
CA TYR A 80 15.18 1.41 -5.69
C TYR A 80 14.65 2.78 -6.07
N GLN A 81 13.83 2.80 -7.09
CA GLN A 81 13.09 3.99 -7.50
C GLN A 81 11.62 3.60 -7.55
N LYS A 82 10.80 4.27 -6.73
CA LYS A 82 9.35 4.12 -6.75
C LYS A 82 8.74 5.42 -7.23
N ASN A 83 7.91 5.33 -8.25
CA ASN A 83 7.18 6.44 -8.84
C ASN A 83 5.71 6.06 -8.82
N ASN A 84 5.01 6.47 -7.77
CA ASN A 84 3.57 6.26 -7.66
C ASN A 84 2.85 7.55 -8.01
N PHE A 85 1.69 7.43 -8.62
CA PHE A 85 0.87 8.57 -8.98
C PHE A 85 -0.59 8.26 -8.75
N LEU A 86 -1.28 9.12 -8.02
CA LEU A 86 -2.71 9.05 -7.80
C LEU A 86 -3.37 10.30 -8.38
N ILE A 87 -4.40 10.11 -9.18
CA ILE A 87 -5.31 11.18 -9.61
C ILE A 87 -6.74 10.83 -9.18
N GLU A 88 -7.44 11.81 -8.60
CA GLU A 88 -8.82 11.64 -8.15
C GLU A 88 -9.69 12.79 -8.65
N ASN A 89 -10.85 12.44 -9.14
CA ASN A 89 -11.90 13.37 -9.54
C ASN A 89 -13.10 13.12 -8.61
N LEU A 90 -13.47 14.11 -7.83
CA LEU A 90 -14.52 14.00 -6.81
C LEU A 90 -15.61 15.05 -7.07
N LEU A 91 -16.82 14.60 -7.26
CA LEU A 91 -18.00 15.45 -7.30
C LEU A 91 -18.82 15.20 -6.03
N THR A 92 -18.98 16.21 -5.21
CA THR A 92 -19.78 16.16 -3.98
C THR A 92 -21.01 17.06 -4.12
N PHE A 93 -22.07 16.65 -3.45
CA PHE A 93 -23.31 17.41 -3.31
C PHE A 93 -23.72 17.40 -1.85
N ASP A 94 -23.99 18.56 -1.26
CA ASP A 94 -24.43 18.70 0.12
C ASP A 94 -25.56 19.72 0.19
N GLN A 95 -26.73 19.26 0.65
CA GLN A 95 -27.91 20.12 0.80
C GLN A 95 -28.76 19.71 2.00
N THR A 96 -29.44 20.71 2.56
CA THR A 96 -30.41 20.53 3.64
C THR A 96 -31.75 21.15 3.22
N PHE A 97 -32.80 20.34 3.22
CA PHE A 97 -34.16 20.73 2.87
C PHE A 97 -35.08 20.53 4.09
N GLY A 98 -35.25 21.55 4.91
CA GLY A 98 -35.96 21.42 6.18
C GLY A 98 -35.30 20.41 7.09
N LYS A 99 -35.97 19.29 7.38
CA LYS A 99 -35.45 18.20 8.21
C LYS A 99 -34.60 17.15 7.45
N HIS A 100 -34.51 17.27 6.13
CA HIS A 100 -33.81 16.32 5.28
C HIS A 100 -32.43 16.85 4.95
N LYS A 101 -31.38 16.12 5.32
CA LYS A 101 -30.00 16.38 4.94
C LYS A 101 -29.53 15.29 3.99
N ILE A 102 -29.03 15.69 2.83
CA ILE A 102 -28.51 14.79 1.80
C ILE A 102 -27.06 15.21 1.49
N SER A 103 -26.15 14.25 1.56
CA SER A 103 -24.79 14.38 1.05
C SER A 103 -24.51 13.24 0.09
N ALA A 104 -24.02 13.57 -1.10
CA ALA A 104 -23.66 12.58 -2.11
C ALA A 104 -22.23 12.81 -2.61
N LEU A 105 -21.54 11.74 -2.94
CA LEU A 105 -20.21 11.73 -3.54
C LEU A 105 -20.21 10.80 -4.75
N LEU A 106 -19.68 11.29 -5.86
CA LEU A 106 -19.26 10.47 -6.99
C LEU A 106 -17.77 10.73 -7.23
N GLY A 107 -16.98 9.68 -7.23
CA GLY A 107 -15.53 9.74 -7.40
C GLY A 107 -15.03 8.77 -8.46
N TYR A 108 -14.01 9.20 -9.17
CA TYR A 108 -13.18 8.35 -10.03
C TYR A 108 -11.74 8.57 -9.64
N SER A 109 -11.01 7.47 -9.39
CA SER A 109 -9.57 7.52 -9.12
C SER A 109 -8.81 6.58 -10.04
N TYR A 110 -7.60 7.00 -10.37
CA TYR A 110 -6.59 6.19 -11.05
C TYR A 110 -5.30 6.27 -10.27
N GLN A 111 -4.74 5.12 -9.94
CA GLN A 111 -3.46 4.99 -9.25
C GLN A 111 -2.54 4.09 -10.05
N ASN A 112 -1.31 4.55 -10.27
CA ASN A 112 -0.25 3.79 -10.89
C ASN A 112 0.88 3.59 -9.89
N TYR A 113 1.44 2.39 -9.86
CA TYR A 113 2.60 2.01 -9.07
C TYR A 113 3.69 1.54 -10.01
N HIS A 114 4.85 2.18 -9.97
CA HIS A 114 6.00 1.78 -10.74
C HIS A 114 7.22 1.68 -9.84
N THR A 115 7.83 0.51 -9.79
CA THR A 115 9.07 0.27 -9.03
C THR A 115 10.14 -0.22 -9.98
N ARG A 116 11.32 0.40 -9.92
CA ARG A 116 12.51 -0.04 -10.62
C ARG A 116 13.60 -0.36 -9.60
N TYR A 117 14.27 -1.46 -9.84
CA TYR A 117 15.39 -1.96 -9.03
C TYR A 117 16.61 -2.11 -9.91
N ILE A 118 17.77 -1.71 -9.36
CA ILE A 118 19.09 -1.91 -9.97
C ILE A 118 20.00 -2.41 -8.84
N LEU A 119 20.71 -3.50 -9.12
CA LEU A 119 21.79 -4.02 -8.30
C LEU A 119 23.08 -3.99 -9.12
N ALA A 120 24.15 -3.55 -8.48
CA ALA A 120 25.51 -3.73 -8.97
C ALA A 120 26.36 -4.28 -7.82
N SER A 121 27.19 -5.28 -8.11
CA SER A 121 28.10 -5.83 -7.12
C SER A 121 29.42 -6.22 -7.77
N GLY A 122 30.46 -6.38 -6.95
CA GLY A 122 31.75 -6.86 -7.40
C GLY A 122 32.74 -7.04 -6.25
N LYS A 123 33.81 -7.73 -6.55
CA LYS A 123 34.90 -8.06 -5.61
C LYS A 123 36.23 -7.51 -6.06
N GLY A 124 37.23 -7.57 -5.17
CA GLY A 124 38.58 -7.13 -5.47
C GLY A 124 38.69 -5.62 -5.66
N LEU A 125 38.13 -4.84 -4.74
CA LEU A 125 38.24 -3.38 -4.77
C LEU A 125 39.63 -2.98 -4.26
N PRO A 126 40.28 -1.97 -4.91
CA PRO A 126 41.53 -1.37 -4.39
C PRO A 126 41.32 -0.78 -2.99
N GLU A 127 42.40 -0.73 -2.21
CA GLU A 127 42.36 -0.17 -0.84
C GLU A 127 41.87 1.29 -0.86
N GLY A 128 40.92 1.61 0.03
CA GLY A 128 40.33 2.95 0.17
C GLY A 128 39.31 3.33 -0.88
N ILE A 129 39.03 2.50 -1.87
CA ILE A 129 38.00 2.74 -2.89
C ILE A 129 36.73 1.97 -2.56
N THR A 130 35.64 2.71 -2.38
CA THR A 130 34.32 2.17 -2.08
C THR A 130 33.30 2.47 -3.20
N GLU A 131 33.73 2.23 -4.44
CA GLU A 131 32.90 2.35 -5.65
C GLU A 131 32.85 1.00 -6.37
N VAL A 132 31.64 0.49 -6.63
CA VAL A 132 31.45 -0.83 -7.25
C VAL A 132 32.09 -0.93 -8.64
N GLY A 133 32.20 0.20 -9.36
CA GLY A 133 32.85 0.27 -10.66
C GLY A 133 34.35 -0.05 -10.64
N ALA A 134 35.02 0.05 -9.47
CA ALA A 134 36.44 -0.27 -9.29
C ALA A 134 36.70 -1.77 -9.00
N ALA A 135 35.64 -2.58 -8.82
CA ALA A 135 35.79 -4.02 -8.63
C ALA A 135 36.50 -4.68 -9.82
N THR A 136 37.42 -5.59 -9.53
CA THR A 136 38.22 -6.29 -10.56
C THR A 136 37.73 -7.71 -10.82
N GLN A 137 36.91 -8.26 -9.91
CA GLN A 137 36.45 -9.66 -9.95
C GLN A 137 34.95 -9.73 -9.70
N ASP A 138 34.31 -10.80 -10.16
CA ASP A 138 32.91 -11.19 -9.90
C ASP A 138 31.93 -10.02 -10.07
N ARG A 139 32.11 -9.23 -11.11
CA ARG A 139 31.21 -8.12 -11.43
C ARG A 139 29.86 -8.68 -11.85
N MET A 140 28.80 -8.27 -11.15
CA MET A 140 27.43 -8.66 -11.43
C MET A 140 26.53 -7.42 -11.46
N ASN A 141 25.56 -7.43 -12.35
CA ASN A 141 24.45 -6.50 -12.32
C ASN A 141 23.14 -7.26 -12.45
N ASP A 142 22.09 -6.72 -11.86
CA ASP A 142 20.74 -7.20 -12.03
C ASP A 142 19.79 -6.02 -12.07
N THR A 143 18.70 -6.14 -12.80
CA THR A 143 17.69 -5.09 -12.93
C THR A 143 16.33 -5.69 -13.20
N TRP A 144 15.32 -5.13 -12.55
CA TRP A 144 13.93 -5.43 -12.86
C TRP A 144 13.05 -4.20 -12.67
N SER A 145 11.89 -4.21 -13.27
CA SER A 145 10.84 -3.24 -13.01
C SER A 145 9.51 -3.95 -12.83
N LYS A 146 8.67 -3.38 -11.97
CA LYS A 146 7.28 -3.83 -11.74
C LYS A 146 6.37 -2.63 -11.91
N GLU A 147 5.22 -2.88 -12.51
CA GLU A 147 4.19 -1.87 -12.69
C GLU A 147 2.83 -2.48 -12.42
N SER A 148 2.02 -1.76 -11.67
CA SER A 148 0.62 -2.11 -11.47
C SER A 148 -0.25 -0.85 -11.40
N ALA A 149 -1.53 -1.00 -11.72
CA ALA A 149 -2.48 0.09 -11.75
C ALA A 149 -3.80 -0.33 -11.10
N LEU A 150 -4.42 0.63 -10.44
CA LEU A 150 -5.74 0.50 -9.82
C LEU A 150 -6.64 1.65 -10.30
N THR A 151 -7.83 1.31 -10.76
CA THR A 151 -8.89 2.27 -11.06
C THR A 151 -10.06 2.05 -10.12
N SER A 152 -10.69 3.12 -9.66
CA SER A 152 -11.85 3.01 -8.77
C SER A 152 -12.95 3.97 -9.17
N ILE A 153 -14.18 3.49 -9.16
CA ILE A 153 -15.40 4.32 -9.18
C ILE A 153 -16.02 4.19 -7.79
N ILE A 154 -16.26 5.32 -7.14
CA ILE A 154 -16.80 5.39 -5.80
C ILE A 154 -18.07 6.23 -5.84
N SER A 155 -19.17 5.70 -5.33
CA SER A 155 -20.37 6.46 -5.08
C SER A 155 -20.83 6.28 -3.64
N ARG A 156 -21.24 7.37 -3.01
CA ARG A 156 -21.76 7.37 -1.64
C ARG A 156 -22.94 8.32 -1.54
N VAL A 157 -23.96 7.89 -0.84
CA VAL A 157 -25.08 8.74 -0.46
C VAL A 157 -25.26 8.61 1.05
N PHE A 158 -25.27 9.75 1.71
CA PHE A 158 -25.67 9.89 3.10
C PHE A 158 -26.97 10.65 3.16
N TYR A 159 -27.92 10.12 3.91
CA TYR A 159 -29.20 10.76 4.18
C TYR A 159 -29.45 10.80 5.68
N SER A 160 -29.92 11.94 6.14
CA SER A 160 -30.35 12.12 7.53
C SER A 160 -31.71 12.80 7.57
N TYR A 161 -32.62 12.27 8.34
CA TYR A 161 -33.91 12.90 8.66
C TYR A 161 -33.94 13.37 10.09
N ASP A 162 -34.05 14.67 10.28
CA ASP A 162 -34.17 15.34 11.61
C ASP A 162 -33.06 14.96 12.60
N ASN A 163 -31.87 14.61 12.08
CA ASN A 163 -30.74 14.03 12.82
C ASN A 163 -31.08 12.73 13.60
N ARG A 164 -32.27 12.18 13.43
CA ARG A 164 -32.75 10.98 14.10
C ARG A 164 -32.44 9.71 13.33
N TYR A 165 -32.78 9.69 12.05
CA TYR A 165 -32.60 8.53 11.20
C TYR A 165 -31.48 8.81 10.19
N LEU A 166 -30.47 7.98 10.20
CA LEU A 166 -29.26 8.12 9.41
C LEU A 166 -29.11 6.90 8.51
N ILE A 167 -28.86 7.11 7.23
CA ILE A 167 -28.59 6.05 6.27
C ILE A 167 -27.39 6.44 5.43
N THR A 168 -26.42 5.54 5.29
CA THR A 168 -25.33 5.67 4.34
C THR A 168 -25.31 4.46 3.42
N ALA A 169 -25.30 4.68 2.12
CA ALA A 169 -25.05 3.66 1.12
C ALA A 169 -23.79 4.02 0.34
N THR A 170 -22.89 3.07 0.18
CA THR A 170 -21.66 3.22 -0.60
C THR A 170 -21.54 2.08 -1.59
N TYR A 171 -21.15 2.39 -2.80
CA TYR A 171 -20.80 1.40 -3.80
C TYR A 171 -19.43 1.76 -4.37
N ARG A 172 -18.53 0.79 -4.39
CA ARG A 172 -17.19 0.92 -4.98
C ARG A 172 -16.98 -0.18 -6.00
N ARG A 173 -16.49 0.19 -7.16
CA ARG A 173 -16.02 -0.73 -8.18
C ARG A 173 -14.55 -0.47 -8.42
N ASP A 174 -13.72 -1.45 -8.14
CA ASP A 174 -12.27 -1.38 -8.32
C ASP A 174 -11.81 -2.29 -9.46
N GLY A 175 -10.88 -1.79 -10.26
CA GLY A 175 -10.26 -2.56 -11.34
C GLY A 175 -8.74 -2.56 -11.16
N SER A 176 -8.16 -3.75 -10.93
CA SER A 176 -6.72 -3.92 -10.71
C SER A 176 -6.04 -4.64 -11.85
N SER A 177 -4.88 -4.13 -12.27
CA SER A 177 -4.04 -4.79 -13.26
C SER A 177 -3.35 -6.06 -12.75
N LYS A 178 -3.43 -6.36 -11.46
CA LYS A 178 -2.89 -7.57 -10.83
C LYS A 178 -3.70 -8.83 -11.17
N PHE A 179 -4.90 -8.66 -11.73
CA PHE A 179 -5.80 -9.77 -12.11
C PHE A 179 -5.95 -9.87 -13.62
N ALA A 180 -6.26 -11.07 -14.10
CA ALA A 180 -6.63 -11.31 -15.48
C ALA A 180 -7.87 -10.49 -15.88
N LYS A 181 -8.07 -10.27 -17.18
CA LYS A 181 -9.12 -9.39 -17.71
C LYS A 181 -10.52 -9.74 -17.18
N GLU A 182 -10.80 -11.03 -17.04
CA GLU A 182 -12.09 -11.57 -16.60
C GLU A 182 -12.36 -11.29 -15.10
N ASN A 183 -11.30 -11.28 -14.26
CA ASN A 183 -11.37 -11.14 -12.80
C ASN A 183 -10.90 -9.77 -12.32
N ARG A 184 -10.64 -8.84 -13.24
CA ARG A 184 -10.03 -7.53 -12.96
C ARG A 184 -10.87 -6.66 -12.05
N TYR A 185 -12.20 -6.73 -12.16
CA TYR A 185 -13.11 -5.82 -11.48
C TYR A 185 -13.79 -6.48 -10.30
N GLY A 186 -13.63 -5.89 -9.11
CA GLY A 186 -14.38 -6.21 -7.91
C GLY A 186 -15.48 -5.18 -7.62
N HIS A 187 -16.54 -5.62 -6.93
CA HIS A 187 -17.71 -4.80 -6.59
C HIS A 187 -17.94 -4.85 -5.08
N PHE A 188 -17.88 -3.71 -4.42
CA PHE A 188 -17.84 -3.60 -2.96
C PHE A 188 -18.96 -2.67 -2.46
N PRO A 189 -20.20 -3.17 -2.37
CA PRO A 189 -21.32 -2.42 -1.79
C PRO A 189 -21.22 -2.39 -0.26
N SER A 190 -21.72 -1.31 0.35
CA SER A 190 -21.96 -1.24 1.78
C SER A 190 -23.15 -0.38 2.11
N VAL A 191 -23.84 -0.70 3.20
CA VAL A 191 -24.95 0.07 3.74
C VAL A 191 -24.82 0.14 5.26
N SER A 192 -25.11 1.30 5.82
CA SER A 192 -25.20 1.47 7.26
C SER A 192 -26.41 2.32 7.61
N VAL A 193 -27.02 1.99 8.74
CA VAL A 193 -28.15 2.71 9.33
C VAL A 193 -27.83 3.13 10.75
N GLY A 194 -28.32 4.28 11.15
CA GLY A 194 -28.20 4.79 12.51
C GLY A 194 -29.51 5.38 12.97
N TRP A 195 -29.85 5.13 14.23
CA TRP A 195 -31.01 5.70 14.87
C TRP A 195 -30.59 6.40 16.17
N ASN A 196 -30.73 7.72 16.18
CA ASN A 196 -30.49 8.55 17.36
C ASN A 196 -31.76 8.56 18.23
N ILE A 197 -31.88 7.59 19.12
CA ILE A 197 -33.05 7.38 20.00
C ILE A 197 -33.18 8.56 20.96
N ALA A 198 -32.09 9.12 21.45
CA ALA A 198 -32.09 10.26 22.37
C ALA A 198 -32.79 11.52 21.77
N GLU A 199 -32.87 11.62 20.43
CA GLU A 199 -33.57 12.73 19.76
C GLU A 199 -35.06 12.48 19.52
N GLU A 200 -35.59 11.33 19.98
CA GLU A 200 -37.01 11.04 19.87
C GLU A 200 -37.82 11.75 20.96
N HIS A 201 -39.07 12.14 20.62
CA HIS A 201 -39.95 12.85 21.57
C HIS A 201 -40.20 12.07 22.88
N PHE A 202 -40.25 10.74 22.81
CA PHE A 202 -40.45 9.92 24.02
C PHE A 202 -39.24 9.92 24.96
N MET A 203 -38.06 10.41 24.48
CA MET A 203 -36.82 10.50 25.27
C MET A 203 -36.62 11.89 25.90
N GLU A 204 -37.50 12.85 25.70
CA GLU A 204 -37.34 14.23 26.17
C GLU A 204 -37.12 14.31 27.67
N GLN A 205 -37.81 13.48 28.46
CA GLN A 205 -37.65 13.41 29.93
C GLN A 205 -36.27 12.86 30.34
N SER A 206 -35.63 12.08 29.49
CA SER A 206 -34.32 11.47 29.75
C SER A 206 -33.14 12.39 29.41
N LYS A 207 -33.38 13.50 28.72
CA LYS A 207 -32.31 14.46 28.30
C LYS A 207 -31.58 15.11 29.48
N SER A 208 -32.13 15.07 30.67
CA SER A 208 -31.48 15.59 31.89
C SER A 208 -30.27 14.75 32.33
N TRP A 209 -30.20 13.49 31.96
CA TRP A 209 -29.14 12.55 32.36
C TRP A 209 -28.55 11.72 31.24
N MET A 210 -29.27 11.59 30.12
CA MET A 210 -28.83 10.86 28.91
C MET A 210 -28.67 11.83 27.72
N ASP A 211 -27.46 12.08 27.31
CA ASP A 211 -27.13 13.02 26.23
C ASP A 211 -27.16 12.34 24.87
N GLN A 212 -26.84 11.06 24.81
CA GLN A 212 -26.83 10.28 23.57
C GLN A 212 -27.28 8.85 23.83
N LEU A 213 -28.13 8.36 22.96
CA LEU A 213 -28.44 6.95 22.76
C LEU A 213 -28.62 6.72 21.28
N LYS A 214 -27.63 6.07 20.64
CA LYS A 214 -27.63 5.80 19.22
C LYS A 214 -27.41 4.32 18.97
N LEU A 215 -28.32 3.72 18.20
CA LEU A 215 -28.13 2.39 17.62
C LEU A 215 -27.59 2.53 16.21
N ARG A 216 -26.70 1.63 15.82
CA ARG A 216 -26.15 1.56 14.47
C ARG A 216 -25.99 0.12 14.01
N ALA A 217 -26.24 -0.08 12.72
CA ALA A 217 -26.02 -1.37 12.08
C ALA A 217 -25.41 -1.12 10.70
N GLY A 218 -24.55 -1.99 10.27
CA GLY A 218 -23.90 -1.91 8.97
C GLY A 218 -23.58 -3.28 8.38
N TYR A 219 -23.65 -3.34 7.05
CA TYR A 219 -23.19 -4.47 6.27
C TYR A 219 -22.38 -3.96 5.10
N GLY A 220 -21.28 -4.62 4.77
CA GLY A 220 -20.47 -4.26 3.62
C GLY A 220 -19.55 -5.38 3.17
N ILE A 221 -19.12 -5.27 1.92
CA ILE A 221 -18.13 -6.14 1.31
C ILE A 221 -16.87 -5.31 1.06
N LEU A 222 -15.71 -5.83 1.45
CA LEU A 222 -14.40 -5.24 1.23
C LEU A 222 -13.60 -6.17 0.31
N GLY A 223 -12.89 -5.59 -0.65
CA GLY A 223 -11.97 -6.31 -1.53
C GLY A 223 -10.52 -6.14 -1.09
N ASN A 224 -9.75 -7.21 -1.22
CA ASN A 224 -8.30 -7.20 -1.06
C ASN A 224 -7.63 -7.66 -2.35
N GLN A 225 -6.60 -6.90 -2.80
CA GLN A 225 -5.78 -7.20 -3.98
C GLN A 225 -4.31 -7.43 -3.61
N GLU A 226 -4.00 -7.72 -2.37
CA GLU A 226 -2.62 -7.82 -1.88
C GLU A 226 -1.99 -9.15 -2.30
N ILE A 227 -1.72 -9.24 -3.60
CA ILE A 227 -0.99 -10.32 -4.26
C ILE A 227 0.19 -9.71 -5.02
N ASP A 228 1.16 -10.54 -5.40
CA ASP A 228 2.26 -10.11 -6.26
C ASP A 228 1.78 -9.72 -7.66
N ASP A 229 2.56 -8.84 -8.31
CA ASP A 229 2.27 -8.42 -9.68
C ASP A 229 2.49 -9.60 -10.65
N TYR A 230 1.67 -9.66 -11.71
CA TYR A 230 1.77 -10.64 -12.81
C TYR A 230 1.47 -12.10 -12.46
N MET A 231 0.95 -12.44 -11.27
CA MET A 231 0.63 -13.82 -10.90
C MET A 231 -0.40 -14.51 -11.81
N TYR A 232 -1.21 -13.73 -12.52
CA TYR A 232 -2.19 -14.27 -13.49
C TYR A 232 -1.55 -14.71 -14.81
N THR A 233 -0.27 -14.39 -15.04
CA THR A 233 0.47 -14.74 -16.26
C THR A 233 1.78 -15.43 -15.92
N SER A 234 2.35 -16.16 -16.88
CA SER A 234 3.67 -16.77 -16.71
C SER A 234 4.75 -15.73 -17.00
N VAL A 235 5.64 -15.50 -16.04
CA VAL A 235 6.82 -14.65 -16.20
C VAL A 235 7.95 -15.49 -16.79
N ILE A 236 8.61 -14.97 -17.83
CA ILE A 236 9.73 -15.63 -18.48
C ILE A 236 11.02 -15.24 -17.77
N THR A 237 11.80 -16.24 -17.31
CA THR A 237 13.17 -16.05 -16.84
C THR A 237 14.13 -16.28 -17.98
N SER A 238 15.01 -15.31 -18.21
CA SER A 238 16.16 -15.40 -19.13
C SER A 238 17.44 -15.72 -18.35
N ASN A 239 18.56 -15.87 -19.05
CA ASN A 239 19.90 -16.20 -18.50
C ASN A 239 20.03 -17.63 -17.94
N ILE A 240 19.26 -18.56 -18.49
CA ILE A 240 19.48 -19.99 -18.27
C ILE A 240 20.28 -20.51 -19.44
N ASN A 241 21.51 -20.91 -19.14
CA ASN A 241 22.44 -21.33 -20.16
C ASN A 241 22.31 -22.83 -20.40
N TYR A 242 22.24 -23.23 -21.67
CA TYR A 242 22.30 -24.63 -22.13
C TYR A 242 23.67 -24.90 -22.73
N PRO A 243 24.26 -26.08 -22.51
CA PRO A 243 25.45 -26.51 -23.25
C PRO A 243 25.14 -26.57 -24.73
N ASP A 244 25.99 -25.99 -25.59
CA ASP A 244 25.86 -26.03 -27.04
C ASP A 244 26.41 -27.32 -27.69
N GLY A 245 26.93 -28.25 -26.86
CA GLY A 245 27.54 -29.48 -27.31
C GLY A 245 29.01 -29.34 -27.77
N ASN A 246 29.50 -28.10 -27.97
CA ASN A 246 30.86 -27.77 -28.38
C ASN A 246 31.71 -27.12 -27.28
N GLY A 247 31.24 -27.20 -26.02
CA GLY A 247 31.88 -26.57 -24.87
C GLY A 247 31.46 -25.12 -24.61
N GLY A 248 30.57 -24.56 -25.40
CA GLY A 248 29.96 -23.23 -25.23
C GLY A 248 28.61 -23.31 -24.50
N LEU A 249 28.06 -22.12 -24.17
CA LEU A 249 26.77 -21.96 -23.55
C LEU A 249 25.86 -21.11 -24.43
N ILE A 250 24.63 -21.58 -24.65
CA ILE A 250 23.56 -20.84 -25.32
C ILE A 250 22.61 -20.29 -24.27
N SER A 251 22.34 -18.98 -24.30
CA SER A 251 21.34 -18.35 -23.44
C SER A 251 19.94 -18.79 -23.84
N GLY A 252 19.19 -19.29 -22.88
CA GLY A 252 17.82 -19.69 -23.05
C GLY A 252 16.86 -18.91 -22.14
N ALA A 253 15.58 -19.20 -22.29
CA ALA A 253 14.51 -18.63 -21.47
C ALA A 253 13.43 -19.69 -21.22
N PHE A 254 12.80 -19.67 -20.04
CA PHE A 254 11.69 -20.56 -19.74
C PHE A 254 10.68 -19.86 -18.82
N PRO A 255 9.44 -20.34 -18.77
CA PRO A 255 8.44 -19.87 -17.82
C PRO A 255 8.90 -20.13 -16.38
N LYS A 256 9.04 -19.06 -15.56
CA LYS A 256 9.51 -19.16 -14.17
C LYS A 256 8.44 -19.81 -13.29
N ASP A 257 7.18 -19.38 -13.48
CA ASP A 257 6.06 -19.76 -12.66
C ASP A 257 4.87 -20.18 -13.54
N PHE A 258 3.98 -20.98 -12.97
CA PHE A 258 2.74 -21.32 -13.64
C PHE A 258 1.76 -20.15 -13.57
N ALA A 259 1.19 -19.76 -14.72
CA ALA A 259 0.11 -18.79 -14.78
C ALA A 259 -1.12 -19.27 -14.00
N ASN A 260 -1.72 -18.42 -13.18
CA ASN A 260 -3.02 -18.69 -12.60
C ASN A 260 -4.03 -17.59 -12.97
N PRO A 261 -4.66 -17.67 -14.15
CA PRO A 261 -5.63 -16.66 -14.59
C PRO A 261 -6.93 -16.65 -13.76
N ALA A 262 -7.16 -17.67 -12.92
CA ALA A 262 -8.33 -17.74 -12.05
C ALA A 262 -8.21 -16.89 -10.78
N ILE A 263 -7.03 -16.32 -10.50
CA ILE A 263 -6.84 -15.42 -9.35
C ILE A 263 -7.82 -14.23 -9.46
N LYS A 264 -8.54 -13.98 -8.37
CA LYS A 264 -9.55 -12.94 -8.25
C LYS A 264 -9.40 -12.17 -6.94
N TRP A 265 -10.22 -11.16 -6.74
CA TRP A 265 -10.30 -10.41 -5.50
C TRP A 265 -10.67 -11.34 -4.33
N GLU A 266 -9.94 -11.22 -3.24
CA GLU A 266 -10.38 -11.77 -1.95
C GLU A 266 -11.47 -10.85 -1.40
N GLU A 267 -12.60 -11.39 -1.02
CA GLU A 267 -13.74 -10.65 -0.53
C GLU A 267 -13.95 -10.90 0.97
N THR A 268 -14.12 -9.82 1.72
CA THR A 268 -14.47 -9.88 3.14
C THR A 268 -15.84 -9.26 3.35
N GLU A 269 -16.80 -10.09 3.76
CA GLU A 269 -18.12 -9.65 4.22
C GLU A 269 -18.05 -9.26 5.69
N MET A 270 -18.56 -8.09 6.04
CA MET A 270 -18.58 -7.62 7.42
C MET A 270 -19.96 -7.14 7.81
N THR A 271 -20.47 -7.65 8.92
CA THR A 271 -21.67 -7.16 9.60
C THR A 271 -21.25 -6.55 10.93
N ASN A 272 -21.76 -5.36 11.23
CA ASN A 272 -21.52 -4.66 12.50
C ASN A 272 -22.84 -4.18 13.09
N ILE A 273 -23.00 -4.30 14.40
CA ILE A 273 -24.10 -3.73 15.18
C ILE A 273 -23.48 -3.06 16.40
N GLY A 274 -23.84 -1.81 16.65
CA GLY A 274 -23.26 -1.03 17.75
C GLY A 274 -24.27 -0.16 18.46
N VAL A 275 -23.93 0.21 19.70
CA VAL A 275 -24.65 1.17 20.51
C VAL A 275 -23.67 2.19 21.09
N ASP A 276 -24.04 3.47 20.97
CA ASP A 276 -23.30 4.58 21.55
C ASP A 276 -24.20 5.26 22.59
N MET A 277 -23.71 5.42 23.82
CA MET A 277 -24.41 6.05 24.92
C MET A 277 -23.53 7.14 25.52
N ALA A 278 -24.12 8.28 25.87
CA ALA A 278 -23.47 9.33 26.66
C ALA A 278 -24.40 9.83 27.77
N PHE A 279 -23.82 10.10 28.92
CA PHE A 279 -24.51 10.47 30.13
C PHE A 279 -23.85 11.66 30.83
N MET A 280 -24.65 12.43 31.61
CA MET A 280 -24.18 13.47 32.56
C MET A 280 -23.33 14.55 31.84
N ASN A 281 -23.87 15.16 30.80
CA ASN A 281 -23.16 16.12 29.92
C ASN A 281 -21.88 15.51 29.30
N SER A 282 -22.02 14.30 28.80
CA SER A 282 -20.96 13.51 28.11
C SER A 282 -19.73 13.21 29.00
N ARG A 283 -19.90 13.23 30.34
CA ARG A 283 -18.84 12.82 31.29
C ARG A 283 -18.60 11.32 31.29
N LEU A 284 -19.66 10.54 31.03
CA LEU A 284 -19.55 9.09 30.85
C LEU A 284 -20.01 8.72 29.45
N MET A 285 -19.13 8.12 28.68
CA MET A 285 -19.43 7.60 27.35
C MET A 285 -19.18 6.10 27.33
N ILE A 286 -20.13 5.34 26.76
CA ILE A 286 -20.05 3.89 26.62
C ILE A 286 -20.36 3.56 25.18
N THR A 287 -19.45 2.81 24.53
CA THR A 287 -19.63 2.27 23.17
C THR A 287 -19.50 0.76 23.23
N GLY A 288 -20.47 0.07 22.65
CA GLY A 288 -20.45 -1.38 22.51
C GLY A 288 -20.63 -1.77 21.05
N ASP A 289 -19.77 -2.65 20.55
CA ASP A 289 -19.80 -3.16 19.19
C ASP A 289 -19.78 -4.68 19.15
N TRP A 290 -20.64 -5.24 18.33
CA TRP A 290 -20.58 -6.62 17.88
C TRP A 290 -20.33 -6.64 16.38
N TYR A 291 -19.38 -7.47 15.92
CA TYR A 291 -19.12 -7.64 14.50
C TYR A 291 -18.89 -9.10 14.14
N ARG A 292 -19.21 -9.41 12.88
CA ARG A 292 -18.88 -10.68 12.23
C ARG A 292 -18.17 -10.39 10.92
N LYS A 293 -17.02 -11.00 10.74
CA LYS A 293 -16.20 -10.92 9.53
C LYS A 293 -16.06 -12.30 8.91
N ASN A 294 -16.36 -12.44 7.63
CA ASN A 294 -16.16 -13.66 6.83
C ASN A 294 -15.33 -13.31 5.60
N THR A 295 -14.18 -13.94 5.46
CA THR A 295 -13.33 -13.78 4.27
C THR A 295 -13.53 -14.97 3.36
N LYS A 296 -13.64 -14.71 2.05
CA LYS A 296 -13.86 -15.69 0.97
C LYS A 296 -12.82 -15.43 -0.12
N ASP A 297 -12.21 -16.50 -0.62
CA ASP A 297 -11.27 -16.50 -1.75
C ASP A 297 -11.99 -16.85 -3.05
#